data_5c7f552f8b61287636677c1065754074
#
_entry.id   5c7f552f8b61287636677c1065754074
#
_cell.length_a   1.000
_cell.length_b   1.000
_cell.length_c   1.000
_cell.angle_alpha   90.00
_cell.angle_beta   90.00
_cell.angle_gamma   90.00
#
_symmetry.space_group_name_H-M   'P 1'
#
loop_
_entity.id
_entity.type
_entity.pdbx_description
1 polymer ?
#
loop_
_entity_poly.entity_id
_entity_poly.type
_entity_poly.pdbx_seq_one_letter_code
_entity_poly.pdbx_strand_id
1 'polypeptide(L)'
;MTAPESRLPGPDRSPGFLLWRVTLAWQRAMRAALAPHDLTHVQFVLLTTTWWLTRSGEAPTQRQLAEQAGTDTMMTSQVVRKLAERGLLERADDPADARAKRLRITAPGLELVAKALKDVEAADASFFDGVGSEFTDSLAKLSP
;
A
#
# COMPACT_ATOMS: atom_id res chain seq x y z
N MET A 1 20.66 16.99 35.54
CA MET A 1 19.83 16.46 34.42
C MET A 1 19.10 15.23 34.94
N THR A 2 17.77 15.24 34.86
CA THR A 2 16.95 14.12 35.29
C THR A 2 16.81 13.13 34.14
N ALA A 3 17.02 11.83 34.43
CA ALA A 3 16.82 10.78 33.45
C ALA A 3 15.31 10.68 33.11
N PRO A 4 14.98 10.38 31.87
CA PRO A 4 13.58 10.15 31.51
C PRO A 4 13.06 8.87 32.20
N GLU A 5 11.77 8.92 32.55
CA GLU A 5 11.07 7.77 33.13
C GLU A 5 10.15 7.14 32.08
N SER A 6 10.14 5.83 32.02
CA SER A 6 9.25 5.07 31.15
C SER A 6 8.28 4.23 31.97
N ARG A 7 7.03 4.14 31.49
CA ARG A 7 6.01 3.25 32.08
C ARG A 7 6.19 1.79 31.65
N LEU A 8 7.08 1.55 30.69
CA LEU A 8 7.31 0.22 30.11
C LEU A 8 8.60 -0.37 30.67
N PRO A 9 8.64 -1.69 30.91
CA PRO A 9 9.83 -2.37 31.44
C PRO A 9 11.00 -2.41 30.47
N GLY A 10 10.74 -2.21 29.17
CA GLY A 10 11.78 -2.19 28.15
C GLY A 10 11.20 -2.04 26.75
N PRO A 11 12.06 -1.85 25.73
CA PRO A 11 11.62 -1.65 24.35
C PRO A 11 10.89 -2.87 23.77
N ASP A 12 11.23 -4.06 24.21
CA ASP A 12 10.60 -5.33 23.82
C ASP A 12 9.15 -5.47 24.31
N ARG A 13 8.71 -4.58 25.18
CA ARG A 13 7.33 -4.51 25.68
C ARG A 13 6.60 -3.25 25.22
N SER A 14 7.20 -2.46 24.33
CA SER A 14 6.59 -1.26 23.75
C SER A 14 5.87 -1.61 22.45
N PRO A 15 4.52 -1.50 22.38
CA PRO A 15 3.80 -1.76 21.15
C PRO A 15 4.29 -0.89 19.98
N GLY A 16 4.53 0.39 20.23
CA GLY A 16 5.01 1.31 19.20
C GLY A 16 6.40 0.97 18.69
N PHE A 17 7.32 0.61 19.58
CA PHE A 17 8.67 0.21 19.18
C PHE A 17 8.67 -1.13 18.42
N LEU A 18 7.88 -2.08 18.86
CA LEU A 18 7.70 -3.35 18.16
C LEU A 18 7.11 -3.15 16.77
N LEU A 19 6.07 -2.31 16.66
CA LEU A 19 5.47 -1.96 15.37
C LEU A 19 6.49 -1.32 14.43
N TRP A 20 7.30 -0.41 14.94
CA TRP A 20 8.39 0.21 14.18
C TRP A 20 9.34 -0.84 13.60
N ARG A 21 9.83 -1.75 14.42
CA ARG A 21 10.75 -2.81 13.99
C ARG A 21 10.11 -3.78 13.01
N VAL A 22 8.89 -4.21 13.30
CA VAL A 22 8.13 -5.12 12.43
C VAL A 22 7.85 -4.47 11.08
N THR A 23 7.45 -3.19 11.07
CA THR A 23 7.21 -2.45 9.83
C THR A 23 8.45 -2.40 8.95
N LEU A 24 9.62 -2.11 9.52
CA LEU A 24 10.87 -2.07 8.77
C LEU A 24 11.22 -3.45 8.19
N ALA A 25 11.06 -4.51 8.97
CA ALA A 25 11.34 -5.87 8.52
C ALA A 25 10.35 -6.29 7.42
N TRP A 26 9.07 -6.00 7.59
CA TRP A 26 8.03 -6.30 6.62
C TRP A 26 8.25 -5.54 5.31
N GLN A 27 8.59 -4.26 5.38
CA GLN A 27 8.90 -3.47 4.17
C GLN A 27 10.09 -4.03 3.39
N ARG A 28 11.10 -4.58 4.07
CA ARG A 28 12.21 -5.27 3.39
C ARG A 28 11.71 -6.51 2.63
N ALA A 29 10.84 -7.29 3.26
CA ALA A 29 10.24 -8.47 2.64
C ALA A 29 9.39 -8.08 1.40
N MET A 30 8.61 -7.00 1.50
CA MET A 30 7.83 -6.49 0.38
C MET A 30 8.70 -6.02 -0.78
N ARG A 31 9.76 -5.27 -0.50
CA ARG A 31 10.71 -4.84 -1.54
C ARG A 31 11.36 -6.03 -2.24
N ALA A 32 11.74 -7.06 -1.51
CA ALA A 32 12.31 -8.26 -2.09
C ALA A 32 11.31 -8.99 -3.00
N ALA A 33 10.06 -9.11 -2.57
CA ALA A 33 9.00 -9.73 -3.36
C ALA A 33 8.67 -8.95 -4.63
N LEU A 34 8.76 -7.62 -4.59
CA LEU A 34 8.41 -6.73 -5.70
C LEU A 34 9.56 -6.45 -6.67
N ALA A 35 10.81 -6.69 -6.28
CA ALA A 35 11.98 -6.43 -7.11
C ALA A 35 11.91 -7.11 -8.48
N PRO A 36 11.49 -8.40 -8.62
CA PRO A 36 11.36 -9.05 -9.93
C PRO A 36 10.34 -8.40 -10.86
N HIS A 37 9.42 -7.61 -10.32
CA HIS A 37 8.34 -6.94 -11.05
C HIS A 37 8.67 -5.47 -11.36
N ASP A 38 9.84 -5.00 -10.96
CA ASP A 38 10.27 -3.60 -11.10
C ASP A 38 9.22 -2.62 -10.53
N LEU A 39 8.70 -2.95 -9.36
CA LEU A 39 7.76 -2.13 -8.61
C LEU A 39 8.34 -1.73 -7.26
N THR A 40 8.21 -0.46 -6.92
CA THR A 40 8.35 -0.02 -5.54
C THR A 40 7.12 -0.43 -4.74
N HIS A 41 7.24 -0.47 -3.42
CA HIS A 41 6.11 -0.85 -2.56
C HIS A 41 4.92 0.11 -2.75
N VAL A 42 5.14 1.41 -2.78
CA VAL A 42 4.06 2.38 -2.98
C VAL A 42 3.44 2.27 -4.38
N GLN A 43 4.23 1.98 -5.42
CA GLN A 43 3.70 1.73 -6.76
C GLN A 43 2.77 0.52 -6.77
N PHE A 44 3.17 -0.57 -6.13
CA PHE A 44 2.34 -1.76 -5.99
C PHE A 44 1.04 -1.46 -5.22
N VAL A 45 1.14 -0.77 -4.08
CA VAL A 45 -0.04 -0.42 -3.27
C VAL A 45 -1.04 0.40 -4.09
N LEU A 46 -0.58 1.44 -4.78
CA LEU A 46 -1.48 2.30 -5.55
C LEU A 46 -2.06 1.60 -6.78
N LEU A 47 -1.25 0.80 -7.47
CA LEU A 47 -1.72 0.03 -8.63
C LEU A 47 -2.76 -1.01 -8.23
N THR A 48 -2.50 -1.76 -7.17
CA THR A 48 -3.42 -2.79 -6.66
C THR A 48 -4.69 -2.19 -6.08
N THR A 49 -4.59 -1.07 -5.37
CA THR A 49 -5.76 -0.36 -4.83
C THR A 49 -6.62 0.19 -5.95
N THR A 50 -6.04 0.70 -7.04
CA THR A 50 -6.80 1.14 -8.22
C THR A 50 -7.58 -0.02 -8.82
N TRP A 51 -6.96 -1.20 -8.95
CA TRP A 51 -7.65 -2.40 -9.41
C TRP A 51 -8.81 -2.78 -8.50
N TRP A 52 -8.61 -2.77 -7.20
CA TRP A 52 -9.65 -3.09 -6.23
C TRP A 52 -10.84 -2.14 -6.29
N LEU A 53 -10.58 -0.84 -6.34
CA LEU A 53 -11.64 0.17 -6.44
C LEU A 53 -12.41 0.08 -7.76
N THR A 54 -11.73 -0.26 -8.84
CA THR A 54 -12.37 -0.45 -10.16
C THR A 54 -13.33 -1.64 -10.16
N ARG A 55 -13.09 -2.66 -9.35
CA ARG A 55 -14.00 -3.83 -9.26
C ARG A 55 -15.40 -3.48 -8.75
N SER A 56 -15.55 -2.39 -8.04
CA SER A 56 -16.85 -1.92 -7.56
C SER A 56 -17.66 -1.18 -8.62
N GLY A 57 -17.13 -1.05 -9.85
CA GLY A 57 -17.85 -0.63 -11.06
C GLY A 57 -17.44 0.70 -11.65
N GLU A 58 -17.03 1.68 -10.87
CA GLU A 58 -16.63 2.99 -11.34
C GLU A 58 -15.14 3.24 -11.12
N ALA A 59 -14.48 3.84 -12.13
CA ALA A 59 -13.08 4.20 -12.03
C ALA A 59 -12.87 5.19 -10.87
N PRO A 60 -11.94 4.93 -9.94
CA PRO A 60 -11.73 5.83 -8.81
C PRO A 60 -11.12 7.16 -9.26
N THR A 61 -11.43 8.21 -8.50
CA THR A 61 -10.66 9.46 -8.60
C THR A 61 -9.31 9.26 -7.92
N GLN A 62 -8.34 10.08 -8.29
CA GLN A 62 -7.02 10.09 -7.64
C GLN A 62 -7.14 10.38 -6.13
N ARG A 63 -8.10 11.23 -5.74
CA ARG A 63 -8.40 11.51 -4.33
C ARG A 63 -8.93 10.27 -3.60
N GLN A 64 -9.86 9.55 -4.18
CA GLN A 64 -10.36 8.29 -3.61
C GLN A 64 -9.26 7.26 -3.44
N LEU A 65 -8.35 7.16 -4.43
CA LEU A 65 -7.19 6.29 -4.34
C LEU A 65 -6.29 6.66 -3.15
N ALA A 66 -5.97 7.96 -3.00
CA ALA A 66 -5.13 8.44 -1.90
C ALA A 66 -5.77 8.15 -0.53
N GLU A 67 -7.05 8.39 -0.40
CA GLU A 67 -7.81 8.12 0.82
C GLU A 67 -7.81 6.63 1.17
N GLN A 68 -8.08 5.77 0.20
CA GLN A 68 -8.11 4.32 0.40
C GLN A 68 -6.73 3.74 0.74
N ALA A 69 -5.69 4.22 0.09
CA ALA A 69 -4.32 3.77 0.32
C ALA A 69 -3.66 4.40 1.54
N GLY A 70 -4.24 5.47 2.07
CA GLY A 70 -3.65 6.21 3.19
C GLY A 70 -2.41 7.01 2.81
N THR A 71 -2.29 7.41 1.55
CA THR A 71 -1.15 8.19 1.04
C THR A 71 -1.52 9.67 0.89
N ASP A 72 -0.50 10.55 1.02
CA ASP A 72 -0.74 11.98 0.81
C ASP A 72 -0.99 12.30 -0.66
N THR A 73 -1.62 13.43 -0.91
CA THR A 73 -2.03 13.87 -2.25
C THR A 73 -0.86 14.05 -3.20
N MET A 74 0.25 14.62 -2.73
CA MET A 74 1.43 14.89 -3.56
C MET A 74 2.13 13.60 -3.96
N MET A 75 2.38 12.71 -3.01
CA MET A 75 2.99 11.40 -3.27
C MET A 75 2.12 10.60 -4.24
N THR A 76 0.81 10.54 -4.00
CA THR A 76 -0.13 9.83 -4.89
C THR A 76 -0.05 10.35 -6.31
N SER A 77 -0.05 11.68 -6.49
CA SER A 77 0.05 12.31 -7.81
C SER A 77 1.35 11.94 -8.53
N GLN A 78 2.48 11.97 -7.83
CA GLN A 78 3.78 11.64 -8.40
C GLN A 78 3.87 10.17 -8.82
N VAL A 79 3.42 9.27 -7.96
CA VAL A 79 3.47 7.83 -8.23
C VAL A 79 2.51 7.44 -9.36
N VAL A 80 1.29 7.97 -9.35
CA VAL A 80 0.31 7.75 -10.41
C VAL A 80 0.85 8.20 -11.76
N ARG A 81 1.52 9.36 -11.81
CA ARG A 81 2.15 9.86 -13.04
C ARG A 81 3.20 8.87 -13.56
N LYS A 82 4.07 8.36 -12.70
CA LYS A 82 5.07 7.36 -13.09
C LYS A 82 4.45 6.07 -13.57
N LEU A 83 3.39 5.60 -12.92
CA LEU A 83 2.67 4.41 -13.36
C LEU A 83 2.01 4.62 -14.73
N ALA A 84 1.48 5.82 -14.98
CA ALA A 84 0.92 6.17 -16.28
C ALA A 84 2.00 6.25 -17.38
N GLU A 85 3.15 6.82 -17.08
CA GLU A 85 4.31 6.84 -18.00
C GLU A 85 4.77 5.43 -18.38
N ARG A 86 4.68 4.49 -17.44
CA ARG A 86 4.98 3.06 -17.68
C ARG A 86 3.87 2.32 -18.43
N GLY A 87 2.75 2.96 -18.71
CA GLY A 87 1.62 2.34 -19.37
C GLY A 87 0.81 1.38 -18.50
N LEU A 88 0.92 1.48 -17.18
CA LEU A 88 0.24 0.60 -16.22
C LEU A 88 -1.11 1.18 -15.75
N LEU A 89 -1.24 2.49 -15.76
CA LEU A 89 -2.45 3.24 -15.47
C LEU A 89 -2.74 4.23 -16.59
N GLU A 90 -4.00 4.60 -16.72
CA GLU A 90 -4.46 5.74 -17.52
C GLU A 90 -5.09 6.78 -16.62
N ARG A 91 -4.78 8.05 -16.87
CA ARG A 91 -5.37 9.21 -16.20
C ARG A 91 -6.25 9.95 -17.18
N ALA A 92 -7.49 10.20 -16.79
CA ALA A 92 -8.43 10.97 -17.58
C ALA A 92 -9.13 12.01 -16.70
N ASP A 93 -9.55 13.12 -17.30
CA ASP A 93 -10.37 14.09 -16.62
C ASP A 93 -11.72 13.46 -16.24
N ASP A 94 -12.23 13.77 -15.05
CA ASP A 94 -13.58 13.38 -14.66
C ASP A 94 -14.58 14.21 -15.50
N PRO A 95 -15.53 13.56 -16.20
CA PRO A 95 -16.55 14.28 -16.97
C PRO A 95 -17.41 15.21 -16.12
N ALA A 96 -17.57 14.91 -14.83
CA ALA A 96 -18.38 15.69 -13.90
C ALA A 96 -17.60 16.81 -13.21
N ASP A 97 -16.27 16.70 -13.12
CA ASP A 97 -15.40 17.69 -12.46
C ASP A 97 -14.03 17.73 -13.15
N ALA A 98 -13.77 18.80 -13.90
CA ALA A 98 -12.52 19.00 -14.63
C ALA A 98 -11.27 19.10 -13.72
N ARG A 99 -11.46 19.31 -12.42
CA ARG A 99 -10.36 19.35 -11.43
C ARG A 99 -9.95 17.96 -10.94
N ALA A 100 -10.82 16.97 -11.08
CA ALA A 100 -10.57 15.61 -10.65
C ALA A 100 -10.00 14.77 -11.79
N LYS A 101 -9.17 13.78 -11.43
CA LYS A 101 -8.62 12.78 -12.34
C LYS A 101 -9.20 11.41 -11.99
N ARG A 102 -9.72 10.73 -13.01
CA ARG A 102 -10.12 9.33 -12.93
C ARG A 102 -8.97 8.45 -13.35
N LEU A 103 -8.86 7.29 -12.70
CA LEU A 103 -7.78 6.35 -12.92
C LEU A 103 -8.31 5.02 -13.41
N ARG A 104 -7.68 4.48 -14.44
CA ARG A 104 -7.97 3.15 -14.96
C ARG A 104 -6.69 2.34 -15.00
N ILE A 105 -6.78 1.09 -14.57
CA ILE A 105 -5.70 0.15 -14.77
C ILE A 105 -5.74 -0.34 -16.22
N THR A 106 -4.58 -0.40 -16.86
CA THR A 106 -4.44 -0.90 -18.23
C THR A 106 -4.35 -2.43 -18.25
N ALA A 107 -4.45 -3.04 -19.44
CA ALA A 107 -4.21 -4.48 -19.58
C ALA A 107 -2.80 -4.90 -19.11
N PRO A 108 -1.71 -4.21 -19.48
CA PRO A 108 -0.39 -4.47 -18.89
C PRO A 108 -0.35 -4.29 -17.38
N GLY A 109 -1.07 -3.30 -16.84
CA GLY A 109 -1.17 -3.08 -15.41
C GLY A 109 -1.85 -4.25 -14.68
N LEU A 110 -2.95 -4.75 -15.23
CA LEU A 110 -3.64 -5.93 -14.70
C LEU A 110 -2.76 -7.17 -14.70
N GLU A 111 -2.03 -7.39 -15.77
CA GLU A 111 -1.11 -8.53 -15.89
C GLU A 111 0.01 -8.44 -14.84
N LEU A 112 0.56 -7.26 -14.65
CA LEU A 112 1.60 -7.03 -13.64
C LEU A 112 1.06 -7.21 -12.21
N VAL A 113 -0.13 -6.69 -11.90
CA VAL A 113 -0.78 -6.91 -10.61
C VAL A 113 -0.98 -8.39 -10.33
N ALA A 114 -1.47 -9.14 -11.30
CA ALA A 114 -1.71 -10.57 -11.13
C ALA A 114 -0.43 -11.34 -10.74
N LYS A 115 0.70 -10.99 -11.34
CA LYS A 115 2.00 -11.60 -11.03
C LYS A 115 2.55 -11.12 -9.69
N ALA A 116 2.56 -9.81 -9.47
CA ALA A 116 3.12 -9.21 -8.26
C ALA A 116 2.32 -9.58 -7.00
N LEU A 117 1.00 -9.59 -7.10
CA LEU A 117 0.12 -9.94 -5.98
C LEU A 117 0.40 -11.35 -5.45
N LYS A 118 0.66 -12.29 -6.35
CA LYS A 118 1.00 -13.66 -5.99
C LYS A 118 2.26 -13.74 -5.12
N ASP A 119 3.31 -13.01 -5.52
CA ASP A 119 4.57 -12.99 -4.77
C ASP A 119 4.45 -12.22 -3.46
N VAL A 120 3.69 -11.12 -3.46
CA VAL A 120 3.43 -10.33 -2.24
C VAL A 120 2.61 -11.13 -1.23
N GLU A 121 1.55 -11.80 -1.65
CA GLU A 121 0.74 -12.63 -0.76
C GLU A 121 1.54 -13.81 -0.20
N ALA A 122 2.42 -14.42 -0.99
CA ALA A 122 3.31 -15.46 -0.50
C ALA A 122 4.32 -14.92 0.53
N ALA A 123 4.86 -13.74 0.30
CA ALA A 123 5.78 -13.09 1.24
C ALA A 123 5.06 -12.68 2.52
N ASP A 124 3.84 -12.17 2.44
CA ASP A 124 3.00 -11.85 3.60
C ASP A 124 2.70 -13.11 4.42
N ALA A 125 2.27 -14.18 3.78
CA ALA A 125 1.98 -15.44 4.45
C ALA A 125 3.21 -15.98 5.19
N SER A 126 4.39 -15.88 4.58
CA SER A 126 5.66 -16.28 5.20
C SER A 126 6.05 -15.36 6.37
N PHE A 127 5.91 -14.05 6.19
CA PHE A 127 6.29 -13.07 7.21
C PHE A 127 5.41 -13.18 8.46
N PHE A 128 4.11 -13.37 8.28
CA PHE A 128 3.15 -13.48 9.38
C PHE A 128 2.86 -14.93 9.78
N ASP A 129 3.70 -15.87 9.38
CA ASP A 129 3.57 -17.26 9.80
C ASP A 129 3.66 -17.37 11.34
N GLY A 130 2.74 -18.13 11.92
CA GLY A 130 2.64 -18.28 13.38
C GLY A 130 1.85 -17.17 14.08
N VAL A 131 1.39 -16.15 13.34
CA VAL A 131 0.50 -15.10 13.87
C VAL A 131 -0.90 -15.33 13.30
N GLY A 132 -1.88 -15.50 14.16
CA GLY A 132 -3.26 -15.81 13.75
C GLY A 132 -4.04 -14.60 13.24
N SER A 133 -5.30 -14.85 12.82
CA SER A 133 -6.22 -13.81 12.37
C SER A 133 -6.48 -12.72 13.41
N GLU A 134 -6.28 -13.01 14.68
CA GLU A 134 -6.35 -12.02 15.78
C GLU A 134 -5.43 -10.81 15.56
N PHE A 135 -4.26 -11.04 14.95
CA PHE A 135 -3.35 -9.96 14.61
C PHE A 135 -3.94 -9.04 13.53
N THR A 136 -4.54 -9.61 12.48
CA THR A 136 -5.25 -8.85 11.44
C THR A 136 -6.41 -8.05 12.03
N ASP A 137 -7.19 -8.65 12.91
CA ASP A 137 -8.29 -7.98 13.60
C ASP A 137 -7.81 -6.82 14.46
N SER A 138 -6.66 -6.99 15.14
CA SER A 138 -6.04 -5.94 15.95
C SER A 138 -5.55 -4.78 15.08
N LEU A 139 -4.93 -5.05 13.94
CA LEU A 139 -4.52 -4.03 12.98
C LEU A 139 -5.73 -3.28 12.41
N ALA A 140 -6.80 -3.99 12.09
CA ALA A 140 -8.02 -3.39 11.56
C ALA A 140 -8.65 -2.39 12.54
N LYS A 141 -8.58 -2.66 13.85
CA LYS A 141 -9.05 -1.73 14.89
C LYS A 141 -8.24 -0.43 14.97
N LEU A 142 -6.97 -0.49 14.58
CA LEU A 142 -6.06 0.66 14.63
C LEU A 142 -6.00 1.41 13.30
N SER A 143 -6.44 0.78 12.22
CA SER A 143 -6.42 1.39 10.88
C SER A 143 -7.45 2.52 10.81
N PRO A 144 -7.04 3.73 10.35
CA PRO A 144 -7.95 4.86 10.20
C PRO A 144 -8.97 4.66 9.08
#